data_aa3934b643e4b9293be03cf63a24256a
#
_entry.id   aa3934b643e4b9293be03cf63a24256a
#
_cell.length_a   1.000
_cell.length_b   1.000
_cell.length_c   1.000
_cell.angle_alpha   90.00
_cell.angle_beta   90.00
_cell.angle_gamma   90.00
#
_symmetry.space_group_name_H-M   'P 1'
#
loop_
_entity.id
_entity.type
_entity.pdbx_description
1 polymer ?
#
loop_
_entity_poly.entity_id
_entity_poly.type
_entity_poly.pdbx_seq_one_letter_code
_entity_poly.pdbx_strand_id
1 'polypeptide(L)'
;MILPPKHNNKINDNLQQQVATIFHQWFVANPESEKWPLVTLDSLTSLVSRGIAPKYTDDSVQIVLNQKCIRDHYIDISLARRHNPKVINEKWLQYGDLLINSTGEGTLGRAAQVWFVPDNMTVDSHVTIVRPKGPHLLFYIGLWGISHEREIEALHTGSTGQTELPRERVKAMELRLPDNDTLARFNAVIAPIVSLIITNQQENVRLASVRDSLLPKLMSGEIDVSDIQL
;
A
#
# COMPACT_ATOMS: atom_id res chain seq x y z
N MET A 1 5.26 29.36 -7.77
CA MET A 1 3.89 28.87 -8.02
C MET A 1 3.75 27.54 -7.30
N ILE A 2 3.02 27.48 -6.18
CA ILE A 2 2.78 26.23 -5.45
C ILE A 2 1.71 25.48 -6.22
N LEU A 3 2.08 24.40 -6.89
CA LEU A 3 1.13 23.55 -7.60
C LEU A 3 0.18 22.90 -6.58
N PRO A 4 -1.14 22.89 -6.83
CA PRO A 4 -2.09 22.35 -5.88
C PRO A 4 -1.87 20.82 -5.73
N PRO A 5 -2.25 20.21 -4.58
CA PRO A 5 -2.15 18.75 -4.34
C PRO A 5 -2.73 17.87 -5.46
N LYS A 6 -3.71 18.40 -6.22
CA LYS A 6 -4.29 17.72 -7.40
C LYS A 6 -3.28 17.42 -8.52
N HIS A 7 -2.20 18.21 -8.62
CA HIS A 7 -1.19 18.00 -9.67
C HIS A 7 -0.30 16.80 -9.33
N ASN A 8 0.21 16.75 -8.10
CA ASN A 8 1.00 15.60 -7.65
C ASN A 8 0.20 14.28 -7.67
N ASN A 9 -1.11 14.33 -7.37
CA ASN A 9 -1.95 13.13 -7.45
C ASN A 9 -2.02 12.60 -8.89
N LYS A 10 -2.25 13.46 -9.90
CA LYS A 10 -2.25 13.06 -11.31
C LYS A 10 -0.90 12.50 -11.77
N ILE A 11 0.20 13.08 -11.30
CA ILE A 11 1.54 12.55 -11.57
C ILE A 11 1.69 11.18 -10.95
N ASN A 12 1.27 10.99 -9.70
CA ASN A 12 1.37 9.71 -9.01
C ASN A 12 0.49 8.64 -9.66
N ASP A 13 -0.73 8.99 -10.11
CA ASP A 13 -1.59 8.05 -10.86
C ASP A 13 -0.90 7.58 -12.15
N ASN A 14 -0.26 8.49 -12.88
CA ASN A 14 0.52 8.14 -14.07
C ASN A 14 1.74 7.26 -13.74
N LEU A 15 2.50 7.61 -12.68
CA LEU A 15 3.64 6.81 -12.24
C LEU A 15 3.22 5.40 -11.81
N GLN A 16 2.09 5.25 -11.12
CA GLN A 16 1.56 3.93 -10.78
C GLN A 16 1.19 3.12 -12.01
N GLN A 17 0.56 3.74 -13.00
CA GLN A 17 0.25 3.08 -14.26
C GLN A 17 1.52 2.63 -14.98
N GLN A 18 2.59 3.44 -14.96
CA GLN A 18 3.88 3.05 -15.50
C GLN A 18 4.46 1.85 -14.77
N VAL A 19 4.45 1.87 -13.43
CA VAL A 19 4.92 0.73 -12.59
C VAL A 19 4.14 -0.54 -12.93
N ALA A 20 2.81 -0.47 -13.02
CA ALA A 20 1.97 -1.60 -13.38
C ALA A 20 2.27 -2.11 -14.81
N THR A 21 2.48 -1.21 -15.77
CA THR A 21 2.84 -1.56 -17.15
C THR A 21 4.20 -2.25 -17.22
N ILE A 22 5.20 -1.73 -16.51
CA ILE A 22 6.54 -2.33 -16.44
C ILE A 22 6.46 -3.73 -15.82
N PHE A 23 5.72 -3.87 -14.71
CA PHE A 23 5.49 -5.19 -14.08
C PHE A 23 4.87 -6.17 -15.08
N HIS A 24 3.81 -5.76 -15.76
CA HIS A 24 3.13 -6.60 -16.75
C HIS A 24 4.09 -7.04 -17.87
N GLN A 25 4.86 -6.12 -18.42
CA GLN A 25 5.82 -6.43 -19.50
C GLN A 25 6.92 -7.39 -19.04
N TRP A 26 7.41 -7.25 -17.82
CA TRP A 26 8.53 -8.05 -17.31
C TRP A 26 8.11 -9.46 -16.89
N PHE A 27 6.92 -9.61 -16.32
CA PHE A 27 6.53 -10.83 -15.62
C PHE A 27 5.28 -11.53 -16.18
N VAL A 28 4.41 -10.81 -16.88
CA VAL A 28 3.17 -11.36 -17.43
C VAL A 28 3.28 -11.58 -18.94
N ALA A 29 3.63 -10.55 -19.68
CA ALA A 29 3.74 -10.61 -21.14
C ALA A 29 5.09 -11.15 -21.64
N ASN A 30 6.04 -11.44 -20.75
CA ASN A 30 7.37 -11.95 -21.11
C ASN A 30 7.30 -13.47 -21.36
N PRO A 31 7.61 -13.96 -22.58
CA PRO A 31 7.61 -15.39 -22.87
C PRO A 31 8.57 -16.21 -22.01
N GLU A 32 9.67 -15.62 -21.55
CA GLU A 32 10.62 -16.28 -20.68
C GLU A 32 10.03 -16.59 -19.29
N SER A 33 8.98 -15.87 -18.88
CA SER A 33 8.32 -16.11 -17.60
C SER A 33 7.75 -17.51 -17.45
N GLU A 34 7.39 -18.16 -18.56
CA GLU A 34 6.89 -19.54 -18.55
C GLU A 34 7.95 -20.54 -18.09
N LYS A 35 9.23 -20.21 -18.25
CA LYS A 35 10.36 -21.06 -17.85
C LYS A 35 10.70 -20.97 -16.38
N TRP A 36 10.21 -19.94 -15.69
CA TRP A 36 10.49 -19.75 -14.27
C TRP A 36 9.74 -20.78 -13.43
N PRO A 37 10.34 -21.26 -12.34
CA PRO A 37 9.68 -22.22 -11.46
C PRO A 37 8.41 -21.63 -10.87
N LEU A 38 7.36 -22.46 -10.81
CA LEU A 38 6.13 -22.15 -10.13
C LEU A 38 6.32 -22.46 -8.64
N VAL A 39 6.04 -21.50 -7.78
CA VAL A 39 6.21 -21.58 -6.33
C VAL A 39 4.99 -21.01 -5.62
N THR A 40 4.78 -21.37 -4.36
CA THR A 40 3.70 -20.78 -3.56
C THR A 40 4.09 -19.44 -2.97
N LEU A 41 3.13 -18.54 -2.77
CA LEU A 41 3.35 -17.26 -2.11
C LEU A 41 3.95 -17.42 -0.71
N ASP A 42 3.51 -18.46 0.05
CA ASP A 42 4.06 -18.78 1.37
C ASP A 42 5.57 -19.04 1.34
N SER A 43 6.08 -19.66 0.26
CA SER A 43 7.50 -19.92 0.10
C SER A 43 8.35 -18.66 -0.05
N LEU A 44 7.76 -17.56 -0.50
CA LEU A 44 8.40 -16.27 -0.76
C LEU A 44 8.15 -15.21 0.33
N THR A 45 7.33 -15.53 1.34
CA THR A 45 6.92 -14.59 2.38
C THR A 45 7.36 -15.04 3.76
N SER A 46 7.73 -14.09 4.60
CA SER A 46 8.09 -14.32 6.02
C SER A 46 6.87 -14.19 6.94
N LEU A 47 5.81 -13.54 6.49
CA LEU A 47 4.57 -13.36 7.22
C LEU A 47 3.39 -13.31 6.24
N VAL A 48 2.36 -14.12 6.50
CA VAL A 48 1.02 -13.94 5.95
C VAL A 48 0.05 -14.04 7.12
N SER A 49 -0.38 -12.90 7.63
CA SER A 49 -1.18 -12.84 8.87
C SER A 49 -2.17 -11.70 8.83
N ARG A 50 -3.37 -11.94 9.38
CA ARG A 50 -4.28 -10.84 9.70
C ARG A 50 -3.73 -9.98 10.82
N GLY A 51 -4.12 -8.72 10.81
CA GLY A 51 -3.75 -7.78 11.84
C GLY A 51 -4.36 -8.09 13.20
N ILE A 52 -4.60 -7.08 13.98
CA ILE A 52 -5.07 -7.17 15.37
C ILE A 52 -6.55 -6.81 15.48
N ALA A 53 -7.21 -7.23 16.57
CA ALA A 53 -8.49 -6.66 16.97
C ALA A 53 -8.26 -5.39 17.80
N PRO A 54 -8.45 -4.19 17.24
CA PRO A 54 -8.13 -2.95 17.94
C PRO A 54 -9.17 -2.61 19.00
N LYS A 55 -8.74 -1.89 20.05
CA LYS A 55 -9.60 -1.08 20.91
C LYS A 55 -9.29 0.37 20.63
N TYR A 56 -10.18 1.06 19.96
CA TYR A 56 -9.95 2.43 19.52
C TYR A 56 -9.90 3.40 20.71
N THR A 57 -9.01 4.38 20.62
CA THR A 57 -8.85 5.51 21.54
C THR A 57 -8.22 6.67 20.78
N ASP A 58 -8.40 7.89 21.28
CA ASP A 58 -7.76 9.08 20.68
C ASP A 58 -6.38 9.37 21.34
N ASP A 59 -6.13 8.78 22.52
CA ASP A 59 -4.93 9.00 23.34
C ASP A 59 -3.91 7.86 23.15
N SER A 60 -3.37 7.71 21.94
CA SER A 60 -2.33 6.71 21.70
C SER A 60 -1.43 7.13 20.54
N VAL A 61 -0.18 6.66 20.58
CA VAL A 61 0.77 6.78 19.47
C VAL A 61 0.65 5.62 18.48
N GLN A 62 0.02 4.50 18.89
CA GLN A 62 -0.18 3.36 18.01
C GLN A 62 -1.33 3.60 17.04
N ILE A 63 -1.07 3.36 15.77
CA ILE A 63 -2.01 3.59 14.67
C ILE A 63 -2.37 2.25 14.04
N VAL A 64 -3.66 2.07 13.73
CA VAL A 64 -4.17 0.90 13.04
C VAL A 64 -4.81 1.31 11.72
N LEU A 65 -4.33 0.73 10.64
CA LEU A 65 -4.95 0.82 9.32
C LEU A 65 -6.09 -0.19 9.25
N ASN A 66 -7.19 0.22 8.67
CA ASN A 66 -8.34 -0.64 8.41
C ASN A 66 -8.61 -0.73 6.90
N GLN A 67 -9.55 -1.56 6.50
CA GLN A 67 -9.88 -1.77 5.09
C GLN A 67 -10.25 -0.50 4.32
N LYS A 68 -10.71 0.59 4.98
CA LYS A 68 -11.02 1.86 4.32
C LYS A 68 -9.78 2.61 3.89
N CYS A 69 -8.64 2.33 4.55
CA CYS A 69 -7.35 2.93 4.21
C CYS A 69 -6.79 2.40 2.89
N ILE A 70 -7.27 1.24 2.39
CA ILE A 70 -6.74 0.56 1.19
C ILE A 70 -7.73 0.75 0.06
N ARG A 71 -7.35 1.61 -0.90
CA ARG A 71 -8.16 1.91 -2.08
C ARG A 71 -7.28 2.31 -3.26
N ASP A 72 -7.65 1.86 -4.45
CA ASP A 72 -7.01 2.26 -5.71
C ASP A 72 -5.48 2.07 -5.67
N HIS A 73 -5.03 0.96 -5.04
CA HIS A 73 -3.64 0.58 -4.80
C HIS A 73 -2.84 1.57 -3.91
N TYR A 74 -3.55 2.48 -3.23
CA TYR A 74 -2.98 3.42 -2.26
C TYR A 74 -3.36 3.07 -0.82
N ILE A 75 -2.52 3.52 0.10
CA ILE A 75 -2.79 3.49 1.54
C ILE A 75 -3.02 4.92 2.02
N ASP A 76 -4.27 5.25 2.32
CA ASP A 76 -4.64 6.55 2.89
C ASP A 76 -4.54 6.49 4.42
N ILE A 77 -3.42 7.01 4.93
CA ILE A 77 -3.15 7.04 6.39
C ILE A 77 -4.12 7.99 7.12
N SER A 78 -4.72 8.97 6.44
CA SER A 78 -5.65 9.91 7.07
C SER A 78 -6.93 9.23 7.58
N LEU A 79 -7.26 8.04 7.04
CA LEU A 79 -8.38 7.20 7.46
C LEU A 79 -8.02 6.21 8.56
N ALA A 80 -6.75 6.16 8.97
CA ALA A 80 -6.30 5.31 10.05
C ALA A 80 -6.80 5.80 11.40
N ARG A 81 -6.85 4.92 12.38
CA ARG A 81 -7.33 5.22 13.72
C ARG A 81 -6.30 4.86 14.77
N ARG A 82 -6.29 5.60 15.87
CA ARG A 82 -5.50 5.26 17.04
C ARG A 82 -6.16 4.15 17.84
N HIS A 83 -5.39 3.34 18.53
CA HIS A 83 -5.90 2.28 19.40
C HIS A 83 -5.06 2.16 20.66
N ASN A 84 -5.63 1.55 21.71
CA ASN A 84 -4.93 1.28 22.95
C ASN A 84 -3.66 0.47 22.69
N PRO A 85 -2.52 0.82 23.31
CA PRO A 85 -1.25 0.12 23.14
C PRO A 85 -1.41 -1.38 23.39
N LYS A 86 -0.85 -2.17 22.47
CA LYS A 86 -0.75 -3.63 22.57
C LYS A 86 0.65 -4.06 22.16
N VAL A 87 1.03 -5.23 22.59
CA VAL A 87 2.19 -5.91 22.01
C VAL A 87 1.80 -6.40 20.62
N ILE A 88 2.46 -5.89 19.60
CA ILE A 88 2.14 -6.14 18.17
C ILE A 88 3.04 -7.22 17.58
N ASN A 89 4.29 -7.38 18.10
CA ASN A 89 5.30 -8.33 17.63
C ASN A 89 5.56 -8.20 16.12
N GLU A 90 5.53 -9.32 15.41
CA GLU A 90 5.77 -9.40 13.97
C GLU A 90 4.75 -8.63 13.10
N LYS A 91 3.61 -8.21 13.68
CA LYS A 91 2.56 -7.48 12.96
C LYS A 91 2.75 -5.96 12.88
N TRP A 92 3.86 -5.44 13.40
CA TRP A 92 4.26 -4.09 13.03
C TRP A 92 4.49 -4.01 11.54
N LEU A 93 3.91 -3.00 10.88
CA LEU A 93 4.11 -2.80 9.45
C LEU A 93 5.58 -2.50 9.16
N GLN A 94 6.03 -2.96 8.00
CA GLN A 94 7.34 -2.69 7.45
C GLN A 94 7.20 -2.12 6.04
N TYR A 95 8.20 -1.35 5.62
CA TYR A 95 8.31 -0.95 4.22
C TYR A 95 8.32 -2.17 3.32
N GLY A 96 7.47 -2.16 2.30
CA GLY A 96 7.33 -3.27 1.36
C GLY A 96 6.28 -4.31 1.72
N ASP A 97 5.66 -4.27 2.90
CA ASP A 97 4.52 -5.14 3.20
C ASP A 97 3.40 -4.90 2.16
N LEU A 98 2.86 -5.98 1.61
CA LEU A 98 1.63 -5.95 0.84
C LEU A 98 0.45 -6.11 1.80
N LEU A 99 -0.51 -5.21 1.73
CA LEU A 99 -1.73 -5.24 2.52
C LEU A 99 -2.90 -5.65 1.63
N ILE A 100 -3.69 -6.62 2.09
CA ILE A 100 -4.85 -7.15 1.35
C ILE A 100 -6.09 -7.06 2.24
N ASN A 101 -7.14 -6.44 1.75
CA ASN A 101 -8.44 -6.44 2.42
C ASN A 101 -9.03 -7.85 2.44
N SER A 102 -9.25 -8.37 3.65
CA SER A 102 -9.65 -9.76 3.85
C SER A 102 -11.13 -9.94 4.14
N THR A 103 -11.88 -8.84 4.25
CA THR A 103 -13.33 -8.82 4.49
C THR A 103 -13.95 -7.60 3.82
N GLY A 104 -15.28 -7.53 3.83
CA GLY A 104 -16.07 -6.38 3.39
C GLY A 104 -16.54 -6.49 1.95
N GLU A 105 -17.84 -6.37 1.76
CA GLU A 105 -18.47 -6.40 0.45
C GLU A 105 -17.92 -5.27 -0.44
N GLY A 106 -17.48 -5.61 -1.65
CA GLY A 106 -16.90 -4.67 -2.61
C GLY A 106 -15.53 -4.08 -2.23
N THR A 107 -14.92 -4.56 -1.13
CA THR A 107 -13.57 -4.14 -0.71
C THR A 107 -12.61 -5.30 -0.53
N LEU A 108 -13.12 -6.52 -0.35
CA LEU A 108 -12.33 -7.74 -0.23
C LEU A 108 -11.45 -7.92 -1.48
N GLY A 109 -10.20 -8.32 -1.29
CA GLY A 109 -9.23 -8.51 -2.37
C GLY A 109 -8.44 -7.25 -2.74
N ARG A 110 -8.92 -6.04 -2.41
CA ARG A 110 -8.14 -4.82 -2.67
C ARG A 110 -6.79 -4.89 -2.00
N ALA A 111 -5.77 -4.49 -2.73
CA ALA A 111 -4.40 -4.58 -2.31
C ALA A 111 -3.66 -3.24 -2.47
N ALA A 112 -2.73 -2.98 -1.56
CA ALA A 112 -1.77 -1.88 -1.70
C ALA A 112 -0.47 -2.24 -0.99
N GLN A 113 0.64 -1.74 -1.47
CA GLN A 113 1.94 -1.97 -0.86
C GLN A 113 2.35 -0.78 0.01
N VAL A 114 2.97 -1.05 1.16
CA VAL A 114 3.52 -0.04 2.06
C VAL A 114 4.79 0.55 1.44
N TRP A 115 4.67 1.72 0.82
CA TRP A 115 5.79 2.45 0.20
C TRP A 115 6.30 3.62 1.05
N PHE A 116 5.89 3.69 2.30
CA PHE A 116 6.38 4.66 3.28
C PHE A 116 7.04 3.94 4.45
N VAL A 117 7.82 4.64 5.24
CA VAL A 117 8.38 4.11 6.48
C VAL A 117 7.30 4.18 7.57
N PRO A 118 6.71 3.05 7.97
CA PRO A 118 5.65 3.08 8.98
C PRO A 118 6.25 3.32 10.37
N ASP A 119 5.59 4.19 11.14
CA ASP A 119 5.93 4.45 12.54
C ASP A 119 4.76 4.08 13.45
N ASN A 120 4.99 3.17 14.38
CA ASN A 120 3.98 2.66 15.32
C ASN A 120 2.66 2.21 14.65
N MET A 121 2.75 1.63 13.45
CA MET A 121 1.60 1.25 12.63
C MET A 121 1.43 -0.25 12.53
N THR A 122 0.18 -0.69 12.58
CA THR A 122 -0.25 -2.05 12.27
C THR A 122 -1.56 -2.01 11.48
N VAL A 123 -2.16 -3.16 11.21
CA VAL A 123 -3.48 -3.27 10.55
C VAL A 123 -4.48 -3.94 11.49
N ASP A 124 -5.77 -3.73 11.22
CA ASP A 124 -6.82 -4.44 11.94
C ASP A 124 -7.03 -5.88 11.42
N SER A 125 -7.92 -6.62 12.07
CA SER A 125 -8.21 -8.01 11.72
C SER A 125 -8.91 -8.19 10.36
N HIS A 126 -9.29 -7.11 9.71
CA HIS A 126 -9.91 -7.11 8.38
C HIS A 126 -8.90 -6.95 7.24
N VAL A 127 -7.62 -6.77 7.58
CA VAL A 127 -6.53 -6.64 6.61
C VAL A 127 -5.48 -7.72 6.87
N THR A 128 -5.00 -8.35 5.81
CA THR A 128 -3.89 -9.32 5.84
C THR A 128 -2.59 -8.64 5.43
N ILE A 129 -1.54 -8.83 6.24
CA ILE A 129 -0.16 -8.46 5.92
C ILE A 129 0.47 -9.61 5.18
N VAL A 130 1.07 -9.35 4.04
CA VAL A 130 1.91 -10.28 3.26
C VAL A 130 3.30 -9.66 3.18
N ARG A 131 4.26 -10.24 3.90
CA ARG A 131 5.63 -9.72 4.01
C ARG A 131 6.59 -10.54 3.18
N PRO A 132 7.27 -9.95 2.19
CA PRO A 132 8.31 -10.64 1.43
C PRO A 132 9.48 -11.11 2.31
N LYS A 133 10.11 -12.25 1.97
CA LYS A 133 11.28 -12.80 2.69
C LYS A 133 12.53 -11.95 2.59
N GLY A 134 12.61 -11.05 1.62
CA GLY A 134 13.80 -10.24 1.46
C GLY A 134 13.59 -9.05 0.51
N PRO A 135 14.52 -8.09 0.52
CA PRO A 135 14.38 -6.84 -0.24
C PRO A 135 14.31 -7.05 -1.76
N HIS A 136 14.90 -8.11 -2.28
CA HIS A 136 14.87 -8.44 -3.71
C HIS A 136 13.47 -8.83 -4.20
N LEU A 137 12.60 -9.35 -3.33
CA LEU A 137 11.22 -9.74 -3.63
C LEU A 137 10.20 -8.61 -3.41
N LEU A 138 10.61 -7.50 -2.81
CA LEU A 138 9.72 -6.46 -2.30
C LEU A 138 8.74 -5.96 -3.37
N PHE A 139 9.25 -5.36 -4.46
CA PHE A 139 8.38 -4.82 -5.49
C PHE A 139 7.69 -5.93 -6.30
N TYR A 140 8.37 -7.07 -6.49
CA TYR A 140 7.78 -8.19 -7.20
C TYR A 140 6.51 -8.70 -6.50
N ILE A 141 6.57 -9.01 -5.21
CA ILE A 141 5.42 -9.52 -4.43
C ILE A 141 4.33 -8.45 -4.30
N GLY A 142 4.71 -7.19 -4.04
CA GLY A 142 3.74 -6.11 -3.92
C GLY A 142 2.93 -5.90 -5.19
N LEU A 143 3.61 -5.78 -6.33
CA LEU A 143 2.96 -5.55 -7.61
C LEU A 143 2.25 -6.80 -8.14
N TRP A 144 2.78 -7.99 -7.83
CA TRP A 144 2.06 -9.22 -8.11
C TRP A 144 0.70 -9.25 -7.39
N GLY A 145 0.66 -8.95 -6.09
CA GLY A 145 -0.59 -8.91 -5.33
C GLY A 145 -1.58 -7.88 -5.87
N ILE A 146 -1.11 -6.69 -6.22
CA ILE A 146 -1.92 -5.64 -6.84
C ILE A 146 -2.49 -6.09 -8.20
N SER A 147 -1.70 -6.77 -9.01
CA SER A 147 -2.16 -7.25 -10.33
C SER A 147 -3.12 -8.44 -10.27
N HIS A 148 -3.20 -9.14 -9.12
CA HIS A 148 -4.03 -10.34 -8.92
C HIS A 148 -5.20 -10.09 -7.95
N GLU A 149 -5.66 -8.85 -7.77
CA GLU A 149 -6.77 -8.54 -6.87
C GLU A 149 -8.03 -9.35 -7.16
N ARG A 150 -8.36 -9.60 -8.44
CA ARG A 150 -9.54 -10.38 -8.84
C ARG A 150 -9.42 -11.86 -8.46
N GLU A 151 -8.25 -12.43 -8.65
CA GLU A 151 -7.95 -13.82 -8.27
C GLU A 151 -7.95 -13.96 -6.74
N ILE A 152 -7.39 -12.98 -6.03
CA ILE A 152 -7.42 -12.92 -4.56
C ILE A 152 -8.87 -12.80 -4.06
N GLU A 153 -9.66 -11.91 -4.64
CA GLU A 153 -11.09 -11.77 -4.32
C GLU A 153 -11.84 -13.08 -4.52
N ALA A 154 -11.56 -13.81 -5.60
CA ALA A 154 -12.22 -15.09 -5.91
C ALA A 154 -11.91 -16.20 -4.88
N LEU A 155 -10.88 -16.06 -4.05
CA LEU A 155 -10.54 -17.00 -3.00
C LEU A 155 -11.45 -16.89 -1.75
N HIS A 156 -12.35 -15.94 -1.70
CA HIS A 156 -13.21 -15.73 -0.53
C HIS A 156 -14.07 -16.96 -0.20
N THR A 157 -14.48 -17.05 1.05
CA THR A 157 -15.47 -18.00 1.56
C THR A 157 -16.58 -17.26 2.28
N GLY A 158 -17.72 -17.93 2.47
CA GLY A 158 -18.89 -17.34 3.12
C GLY A 158 -19.96 -16.91 2.13
N SER A 159 -21.16 -16.65 2.65
CA SER A 159 -22.30 -16.12 1.90
C SER A 159 -22.33 -14.59 1.91
N THR A 160 -23.20 -14.02 1.08
CA THR A 160 -23.41 -12.57 0.96
C THR A 160 -23.47 -11.88 2.33
N GLY A 161 -22.63 -10.88 2.53
CA GLY A 161 -22.54 -10.11 3.79
C GLY A 161 -21.58 -10.66 4.85
N GLN A 162 -21.05 -11.88 4.71
CA GLN A 162 -20.06 -12.50 5.61
C GLN A 162 -18.88 -13.12 4.84
N THR A 163 -18.45 -12.45 3.77
CA THR A 163 -17.33 -12.92 2.98
C THR A 163 -16.01 -12.69 3.71
N GLU A 164 -15.18 -13.70 3.69
CA GLU A 164 -13.87 -13.73 4.34
C GLU A 164 -12.83 -14.34 3.42
N LEU A 165 -11.65 -13.74 3.35
CA LEU A 165 -10.49 -14.25 2.62
C LEU A 165 -9.66 -15.15 3.55
N PRO A 166 -9.66 -16.48 3.38
CA PRO A 166 -8.83 -17.37 4.19
C PRO A 166 -7.35 -17.18 3.85
N ARG A 167 -6.54 -16.87 4.86
CA ARG A 167 -5.09 -16.65 4.68
C ARG A 167 -4.37 -17.86 4.06
N GLU A 168 -4.81 -19.08 4.36
CA GLU A 168 -4.21 -20.31 3.82
C GLU A 168 -4.42 -20.43 2.30
N ARG A 169 -5.53 -19.91 1.77
CA ARG A 169 -5.73 -19.82 0.33
C ARG A 169 -4.80 -18.80 -0.31
N VAL A 170 -4.58 -17.66 0.36
CA VAL A 170 -3.62 -16.64 -0.11
C VAL A 170 -2.20 -17.21 -0.12
N LYS A 171 -1.79 -17.92 0.94
CA LYS A 171 -0.50 -18.60 1.02
C LYS A 171 -0.27 -19.62 -0.09
N ALA A 172 -1.33 -20.34 -0.46
CA ALA A 172 -1.29 -21.39 -1.49
C ALA A 172 -1.33 -20.84 -2.92
N MET A 173 -1.53 -19.54 -3.13
CA MET A 173 -1.46 -18.97 -4.46
C MET A 173 -0.09 -19.21 -5.09
N GLU A 174 -0.12 -19.60 -6.36
CA GLU A 174 1.10 -19.91 -7.10
C GLU A 174 1.52 -18.72 -7.96
N LEU A 175 2.83 -18.52 -8.05
CA LEU A 175 3.42 -17.49 -8.90
C LEU A 175 4.76 -17.97 -9.46
N ARG A 176 5.16 -17.40 -10.61
CA ARG A 176 6.43 -17.69 -11.25
C ARG A 176 7.55 -16.94 -10.52
N LEU A 177 8.61 -17.64 -10.09
CA LEU A 177 9.75 -17.01 -9.43
C LEU A 177 10.83 -16.64 -10.44
N PRO A 178 11.04 -15.36 -10.75
CA PRO A 178 12.15 -14.92 -11.60
C PRO A 178 13.50 -15.20 -10.93
N ASP A 179 14.56 -15.29 -11.74
CA ASP A 179 15.91 -15.33 -11.21
C ASP A 179 16.31 -14.02 -10.52
N ASN A 180 17.33 -14.11 -9.66
CA ASN A 180 17.77 -12.97 -8.84
C ASN A 180 18.28 -11.79 -9.68
N ASP A 181 18.87 -12.02 -10.85
CA ASP A 181 19.35 -10.96 -11.73
C ASP A 181 18.19 -10.19 -12.34
N THR A 182 17.16 -10.90 -12.79
CA THR A 182 15.91 -10.29 -13.27
C THR A 182 15.23 -9.46 -12.18
N LEU A 183 15.11 -9.99 -10.96
CA LEU A 183 14.57 -9.25 -9.82
C LEU A 183 15.39 -8.00 -9.48
N ALA A 184 16.72 -8.11 -9.48
CA ALA A 184 17.60 -6.98 -9.19
C ALA A 184 17.48 -5.85 -10.24
N ARG A 185 17.45 -6.21 -11.52
CA ARG A 185 17.25 -5.25 -12.62
C ARG A 185 15.87 -4.61 -12.55
N PHE A 186 14.82 -5.38 -12.25
CA PHE A 186 13.48 -4.87 -12.08
C PHE A 186 13.41 -3.87 -10.91
N ASN A 187 13.96 -4.22 -9.75
CA ASN A 187 14.01 -3.34 -8.59
C ASN A 187 14.77 -2.03 -8.89
N ALA A 188 15.85 -2.09 -9.66
CA ALA A 188 16.62 -0.89 -10.06
C ALA A 188 15.78 0.07 -10.93
N VAL A 189 14.84 -0.45 -11.72
CA VAL A 189 13.91 0.36 -12.54
C VAL A 189 12.76 0.91 -11.70
N ILE A 190 12.19 0.10 -10.80
CA ILE A 190 10.98 0.48 -10.04
C ILE A 190 11.29 1.40 -8.86
N ALA A 191 12.39 1.17 -8.15
CA ALA A 191 12.72 1.93 -6.93
C ALA A 191 12.72 3.45 -7.12
N PRO A 192 13.33 4.04 -8.17
CA PRO A 192 13.28 5.50 -8.37
C PRO A 192 11.87 6.01 -8.65
N ILE A 193 11.02 5.25 -9.36
CA ILE A 193 9.64 5.65 -9.64
C ILE A 193 8.83 5.68 -8.34
N VAL A 194 8.93 4.63 -7.53
CA VAL A 194 8.27 4.56 -6.22
C VAL A 194 8.79 5.66 -5.28
N SER A 195 10.09 5.94 -5.29
CA SER A 195 10.67 7.04 -4.51
C SER A 195 10.06 8.39 -4.90
N LEU A 196 9.81 8.64 -6.18
CA LEU A 196 9.16 9.87 -6.64
C LEU A 196 7.70 9.93 -6.18
N ILE A 197 6.96 8.82 -6.24
CA ILE A 197 5.57 8.73 -5.72
C ILE A 197 5.56 9.12 -4.23
N ILE A 198 6.47 8.56 -3.43
CA ILE A 198 6.59 8.84 -2.00
C ILE A 198 6.87 10.34 -1.76
N THR A 199 7.82 10.90 -2.49
CA THR A 199 8.19 12.31 -2.39
C THR A 199 7.01 13.22 -2.68
N ASN A 200 6.26 12.96 -3.74
CA ASN A 200 5.06 13.71 -4.10
C ASN A 200 3.96 13.59 -3.02
N GLN A 201 3.80 12.43 -2.41
CA GLN A 201 2.84 12.23 -1.30
C GLN A 201 3.24 13.06 -0.07
N GLN A 202 4.52 13.03 0.31
CA GLN A 202 5.04 13.82 1.42
C GLN A 202 4.88 15.33 1.17
N GLU A 203 5.15 15.77 -0.05
CA GLU A 203 4.92 17.17 -0.45
C GLU A 203 3.45 17.56 -0.34
N ASN A 204 2.53 16.68 -0.77
CA ASN A 204 1.09 16.93 -0.63
C ASN A 204 0.68 17.13 0.83
N VAL A 205 1.18 16.27 1.74
CA VAL A 205 0.93 16.41 3.19
C VAL A 205 1.45 17.76 3.70
N ARG A 206 2.67 18.13 3.31
CA ARG A 206 3.28 19.41 3.69
C ARG A 206 2.46 20.60 3.16
N LEU A 207 2.08 20.57 1.89
CA LEU A 207 1.27 21.64 1.27
C LEU A 207 -0.11 21.77 1.92
N ALA A 208 -0.75 20.65 2.26
CA ALA A 208 -2.00 20.66 3.01
C ALA A 208 -1.84 21.33 4.39
N SER A 209 -0.80 20.96 5.13
CA SER A 209 -0.49 21.58 6.43
C SER A 209 -0.23 23.09 6.33
N VAL A 210 0.54 23.53 5.32
CA VAL A 210 0.79 24.95 5.06
C VAL A 210 -0.52 25.67 4.73
N ARG A 211 -1.33 25.13 3.83
CA ARG A 211 -2.64 25.71 3.49
C ARG A 211 -3.52 25.86 4.74
N ASP A 212 -3.63 24.82 5.54
CA ASP A 212 -4.51 24.79 6.70
C ASP A 212 -4.03 25.74 7.82
N SER A 213 -2.73 26.03 7.88
CA SER A 213 -2.17 27.02 8.80
C SER A 213 -2.33 28.46 8.31
N LEU A 214 -2.28 28.69 6.99
CA LEU A 214 -2.35 30.03 6.42
C LEU A 214 -3.79 30.51 6.17
N LEU A 215 -4.69 29.58 5.80
CA LEU A 215 -6.05 29.95 5.42
C LEU A 215 -6.82 30.73 6.51
N PRO A 216 -6.81 30.34 7.80
CA PRO A 216 -7.43 31.11 8.87
C PRO A 216 -6.83 32.52 9.03
N LYS A 217 -5.51 32.68 8.88
CA LYS A 217 -4.81 33.95 9.00
C LYS A 217 -5.12 34.91 7.86
N LEU A 218 -5.28 34.37 6.65
CA LEU A 218 -5.73 35.15 5.50
C LEU A 218 -7.18 35.57 5.67
N MET A 219 -8.05 34.70 6.15
CA MET A 219 -9.48 35.01 6.36
C MET A 219 -9.70 36.02 7.49
N SER A 220 -8.85 36.02 8.52
CA SER A 220 -8.91 37.00 9.63
C SER A 220 -8.27 38.33 9.31
N GLY A 221 -7.57 38.46 8.16
CA GLY A 221 -6.80 39.66 7.82
C GLY A 221 -5.48 39.83 8.61
N GLU A 222 -5.05 38.79 9.34
CA GLU A 222 -3.75 38.75 10.03
C GLU A 222 -2.58 38.78 9.03
N ILE A 223 -2.79 38.21 7.86
CA ILE A 223 -1.84 38.24 6.74
C ILE A 223 -2.50 39.02 5.61
N ASP A 224 -1.90 40.19 5.27
CA ASP A 224 -2.28 40.96 4.10
C ASP A 224 -1.52 40.47 2.87
N VAL A 225 -2.25 40.22 1.78
CA VAL A 225 -1.72 39.75 0.50
C VAL A 225 -1.99 40.77 -0.62
N SER A 226 -2.46 41.95 -0.31
CA SER A 226 -2.86 43.00 -1.29
C SER A 226 -1.71 43.36 -2.24
N ASP A 227 -0.46 43.28 -1.79
CA ASP A 227 0.73 43.60 -2.55
C ASP A 227 1.36 42.45 -3.32
N ILE A 228 0.78 41.23 -3.24
CA ILE A 228 1.31 40.07 -3.95
C ILE A 228 0.75 40.05 -5.38
N GLN A 229 1.61 40.35 -6.35
CA GLN A 229 1.30 40.11 -7.77
C GLN A 229 1.31 38.60 -8.06
N LEU A 230 0.17 38.03 -8.49
CA LEU A 230 -0.01 36.64 -8.91
C LEU A 230 0.33 36.45 -10.39
#